data_f203cb4145b9ac328963b6612618518f
#
_entry.id   f203cb4145b9ac328963b6612618518f
#
_cell.length_a   1.000
_cell.length_b   1.000
_cell.length_c   1.000
_cell.angle_alpha   90.00
_cell.angle_beta   90.00
_cell.angle_gamma   90.00
#
_symmetry.space_group_name_H-M   'P 1'
#
loop_
_entity.id
_entity.type
_entity.pdbx_description
1 polymer ?
#
loop_
_entity_poly.entity_id
_entity_poly.type
_entity_poly.pdbx_seq_one_letter_code
_entity_poly.pdbx_strand_id
1 'polypeptide(L)'
;MEYQPLDNVRGALYETIDSPDPHLRCYAVLPLLGHREKVRQAVIDNIANHPATRGVLYKELRKRTRLDLYPDRHENQMSLAESDLSHWLSYPSELGRVPDEIQLMDTFTVDDNGVGPAEYFLFRFRVSEPHWAAKDGWMAGISGPFERAGGPTADGGGNTFSRFETWENKTPIEHFQSALNVLDEWRRQGHE
;
A
#
# COMPACT_ATOMS: atom_id res chain seq x y z
N MET A 1 18.46 10.16 -17.87
CA MET A 1 19.18 9.46 -16.78
C MET A 1 19.91 8.30 -17.43
N GLU A 2 21.23 8.34 -17.54
CA GLU A 2 22.03 7.22 -18.05
C GLU A 2 21.88 6.04 -17.09
N TYR A 3 21.52 4.90 -17.63
CA TYR A 3 21.36 3.65 -16.90
C TYR A 3 22.76 3.17 -16.50
N GLN A 4 23.11 3.31 -15.23
CA GLN A 4 24.39 2.80 -14.72
C GLN A 4 24.38 1.27 -14.83
N PRO A 5 25.41 0.63 -15.43
CA PRO A 5 25.50 -0.81 -15.46
C PRO A 5 25.46 -1.39 -14.04
N LEU A 6 24.72 -2.50 -13.85
CA LEU A 6 24.57 -3.13 -12.53
C LEU A 6 25.94 -3.39 -11.85
N ASP A 7 26.95 -3.76 -12.65
CA ASP A 7 28.29 -4.07 -12.15
C ASP A 7 28.92 -2.93 -11.34
N ASN A 8 28.59 -1.66 -11.71
CA ASN A 8 29.14 -0.49 -11.03
C ASN A 8 28.48 -0.21 -9.67
N VAL A 9 27.27 -0.74 -9.44
CA VAL A 9 26.47 -0.44 -8.25
C VAL A 9 26.13 -1.68 -7.43
N ARG A 10 26.44 -2.88 -7.95
CA ARG A 10 26.11 -4.16 -7.33
C ARG A 10 26.54 -4.24 -5.86
N GLY A 11 27.79 -3.87 -5.58
CA GLY A 11 28.32 -3.88 -4.21
C GLY A 11 27.49 -3.01 -3.26
N ALA A 12 27.22 -1.76 -3.67
CA ALA A 12 26.41 -0.83 -2.88
C ALA A 12 24.97 -1.35 -2.68
N LEU A 13 24.37 -1.99 -3.69
CA LEU A 13 23.04 -2.59 -3.54
C LEU A 13 23.06 -3.71 -2.49
N TYR A 14 24.06 -4.62 -2.54
CA TYR A 14 24.19 -5.69 -1.55
C TYR A 14 24.48 -5.19 -0.12
N GLU A 15 25.14 -4.07 0.04
CA GLU A 15 25.28 -3.41 1.34
C GLU A 15 23.95 -2.80 1.82
N THR A 16 23.15 -2.26 0.90
CA THR A 16 21.90 -1.57 1.20
C THR A 16 20.74 -2.53 1.52
N ILE A 17 20.76 -3.79 1.04
CA ILE A 17 19.70 -4.75 1.36
C ILE A 17 19.60 -5.10 2.86
N ASP A 18 20.62 -4.81 3.64
CA ASP A 18 20.62 -4.98 5.10
C ASP A 18 20.32 -3.66 5.85
N SER A 19 19.94 -2.59 5.14
CA SER A 19 19.54 -1.32 5.73
C SER A 19 18.39 -1.50 6.72
N PRO A 20 18.38 -0.79 7.87
CA PRO A 20 17.23 -0.74 8.75
C PRO A 20 16.02 -0.04 8.11
N ASP A 21 16.23 0.86 7.15
CA ASP A 21 15.18 1.54 6.43
C ASP A 21 14.52 0.59 5.41
N PRO A 22 13.21 0.29 5.55
CA PRO A 22 12.51 -0.64 4.68
C PRO A 22 12.42 -0.16 3.22
N HIS A 23 12.34 1.16 2.98
CA HIS A 23 12.30 1.73 1.64
C HIS A 23 13.65 1.57 0.93
N LEU A 24 14.75 1.93 1.60
CA LEU A 24 16.09 1.73 1.04
C LEU A 24 16.36 0.27 0.74
N ARG A 25 15.99 -0.63 1.64
CA ARG A 25 16.09 -2.07 1.44
C ARG A 25 15.28 -2.52 0.22
N CYS A 26 14.02 -2.10 0.11
CA CYS A 26 13.15 -2.43 -1.02
C CYS A 26 13.77 -1.95 -2.34
N TYR A 27 14.14 -0.69 -2.43
CA TYR A 27 14.71 -0.11 -3.65
C TYR A 27 16.07 -0.70 -4.03
N ALA A 28 16.85 -1.23 -3.08
CA ALA A 28 18.07 -1.96 -3.39
C ALA A 28 17.80 -3.36 -3.95
N VAL A 29 16.73 -4.01 -3.48
CA VAL A 29 16.36 -5.37 -3.93
C VAL A 29 15.78 -5.36 -5.34
N LEU A 30 14.96 -4.37 -5.72
CA LEU A 30 14.27 -4.35 -7.02
C LEU A 30 15.22 -4.43 -8.22
N PRO A 31 16.34 -3.67 -8.32
CA PRO A 31 17.32 -3.84 -9.39
C PRO A 31 17.98 -5.22 -9.39
N LEU A 32 18.34 -5.76 -8.23
CA LEU A 32 18.93 -7.08 -8.12
C LEU A 32 18.01 -8.16 -8.70
N LEU A 33 16.72 -8.15 -8.31
CA LEU A 33 15.71 -9.04 -8.87
C LEU A 33 15.53 -8.83 -10.38
N GLY A 34 15.60 -7.59 -10.85
CA GLY A 34 15.53 -7.24 -12.27
C GLY A 34 16.64 -7.88 -13.09
N HIS A 35 17.81 -8.02 -12.53
CA HIS A 35 18.97 -8.66 -13.15
C HIS A 35 19.09 -10.15 -12.81
N ARG A 36 18.04 -10.76 -12.21
CA ARG A 36 18.00 -12.17 -11.81
C ARG A 36 19.07 -12.57 -10.79
N GLU A 37 19.55 -11.60 -10.03
CA GLU A 37 20.47 -11.88 -8.93
C GLU A 37 19.74 -12.65 -7.81
N LYS A 38 20.51 -13.44 -7.07
CA LYS A 38 19.97 -14.17 -5.92
C LYS A 38 19.87 -13.24 -4.71
N VAL A 39 18.63 -13.00 -4.27
CA VAL A 39 18.34 -12.31 -3.02
C VAL A 39 17.90 -13.34 -1.98
N ARG A 40 18.39 -13.19 -0.74
CA ARG A 40 17.99 -14.07 0.37
C ARG A 40 16.49 -13.95 0.62
N GLN A 41 15.78 -15.09 0.79
CA GLN A 41 14.34 -15.10 1.06
C GLN A 41 13.99 -14.26 2.30
N ALA A 42 14.81 -14.31 3.35
CA ALA A 42 14.61 -13.51 4.55
C ALA A 42 14.57 -11.98 4.29
N VAL A 43 15.26 -11.47 3.27
CA VAL A 43 15.21 -10.07 2.86
C VAL A 43 13.88 -9.77 2.18
N ILE A 44 13.44 -10.65 1.27
CA ILE A 44 12.13 -10.57 0.61
C ILE A 44 11.00 -10.56 1.65
N ASP A 45 11.04 -11.51 2.59
CA ASP A 45 10.06 -11.61 3.68
C ASP A 45 10.01 -10.36 4.55
N ASN A 46 11.16 -9.78 4.82
CA ASN A 46 11.27 -8.56 5.62
C ASN A 46 10.65 -7.35 4.91
N ILE A 47 10.87 -7.20 3.59
CA ILE A 47 10.23 -6.16 2.77
C ILE A 47 8.72 -6.38 2.72
N ALA A 48 8.26 -7.62 2.52
CA ALA A 48 6.84 -7.94 2.47
C ALA A 48 6.12 -7.75 3.82
N ASN A 49 6.81 -7.90 4.94
CA ASN A 49 6.25 -7.66 6.27
C ASN A 49 5.96 -6.17 6.54
N HIS A 50 6.63 -5.27 5.83
CA HIS A 50 6.44 -3.84 6.05
C HIS A 50 5.32 -3.30 5.13
N PRO A 51 4.23 -2.74 5.68
CA PRO A 51 3.09 -2.29 4.88
C PRO A 51 3.47 -1.39 3.71
N ALA A 52 4.28 -0.36 3.92
CA ALA A 52 4.60 0.62 2.88
C ALA A 52 5.42 0.07 1.69
N THR A 53 6.10 -1.06 1.85
CA THR A 53 6.96 -1.65 0.80
C THR A 53 6.40 -2.95 0.22
N ARG A 54 5.46 -3.58 0.90
CA ARG A 54 4.83 -4.83 0.53
C ARG A 54 4.23 -4.81 -0.88
N GLY A 55 3.39 -3.82 -1.17
CA GLY A 55 2.72 -3.67 -2.47
C GLY A 55 3.69 -3.34 -3.60
N VAL A 56 4.71 -2.53 -3.33
CA VAL A 56 5.78 -2.23 -4.30
C VAL A 56 6.52 -3.50 -4.70
N LEU A 57 6.92 -4.31 -3.71
CA LEU A 57 7.55 -5.60 -3.96
C LEU A 57 6.64 -6.54 -4.76
N TYR A 58 5.36 -6.64 -4.37
CA TYR A 58 4.38 -7.47 -5.05
C TYR A 58 4.26 -7.10 -6.54
N LYS A 59 4.04 -5.81 -6.83
CA LYS A 59 3.91 -5.30 -8.21
C LYS A 59 5.14 -5.63 -9.06
N GLU A 60 6.33 -5.46 -8.50
CA GLU A 60 7.58 -5.76 -9.21
C GLU A 60 7.82 -7.26 -9.43
N LEU A 61 7.55 -8.10 -8.45
CA LEU A 61 7.66 -9.56 -8.60
C LEU A 61 6.65 -10.08 -9.61
N ARG A 62 5.41 -9.60 -9.58
CA ARG A 62 4.37 -9.96 -10.57
C ARG A 62 4.78 -9.58 -11.99
N LYS A 63 5.24 -8.34 -12.20
CA LYS A 63 5.73 -7.85 -13.50
C LYS A 63 6.85 -8.72 -14.06
N ARG A 64 7.65 -9.34 -13.20
CA ARG A 64 8.77 -10.21 -13.56
C ARG A 64 8.41 -11.70 -13.59
N THR A 65 7.15 -12.05 -13.35
CA THR A 65 6.69 -13.45 -13.24
C THR A 65 7.47 -14.22 -12.17
N ARG A 66 7.70 -13.58 -11.02
CA ARG A 66 8.48 -14.11 -9.89
C ARG A 66 7.69 -14.05 -8.56
N LEU A 67 6.37 -14.21 -8.62
CA LEU A 67 5.53 -14.30 -7.41
C LEU A 67 5.88 -15.53 -6.56
N ASP A 68 6.58 -16.52 -7.12
CA ASP A 68 7.16 -17.64 -6.38
C ASP A 68 8.05 -17.22 -5.19
N LEU A 69 8.55 -15.99 -5.20
CA LEU A 69 9.36 -15.42 -4.11
C LEU A 69 8.51 -14.65 -3.09
N TYR A 70 7.27 -14.30 -3.44
CA TYR A 70 6.43 -13.48 -2.57
C TYR A 70 5.80 -14.34 -1.46
N PRO A 71 5.79 -13.88 -0.19
CA PRO A 71 5.21 -14.67 0.90
C PRO A 71 3.69 -14.81 0.77
N ASP A 72 3.19 -16.05 0.71
CA ASP A 72 1.77 -16.40 0.55
C ASP A 72 0.85 -15.67 1.55
N ARG A 73 1.32 -15.48 2.79
CA ARG A 73 0.55 -14.80 3.85
C ARG A 73 0.16 -13.37 3.51
N HIS A 74 0.88 -12.73 2.60
CA HIS A 74 0.64 -11.36 2.15
C HIS A 74 0.02 -11.29 0.75
N GLU A 75 -0.13 -12.43 0.05
CA GLU A 75 -0.75 -12.50 -1.26
C GLU A 75 -2.28 -12.55 -1.14
N ASN A 76 -2.86 -11.49 -0.60
CA ASN A 76 -4.29 -11.32 -0.48
C ASN A 76 -4.67 -9.83 -0.59
N GLN A 77 -5.93 -9.58 -0.97
CA GLN A 77 -6.41 -8.24 -1.28
C GLN A 77 -6.35 -7.29 -0.08
N MET A 78 -6.69 -7.77 1.12
CA MET A 78 -6.65 -6.96 2.34
C MET A 78 -5.21 -6.49 2.64
N SER A 79 -4.24 -7.41 2.56
CA SER A 79 -2.83 -7.10 2.82
C SER A 79 -2.25 -6.11 1.81
N LEU A 80 -2.66 -6.20 0.55
CA LEU A 80 -2.27 -5.26 -0.50
C LEU A 80 -2.98 -3.91 -0.36
N ALA A 81 -4.25 -3.90 0.06
CA ALA A 81 -4.99 -2.68 0.36
C ALA A 81 -4.36 -1.90 1.52
N GLU A 82 -3.97 -2.59 2.59
CA GLU A 82 -3.20 -2.01 3.69
C GLU A 82 -1.89 -1.36 3.20
N SER A 83 -1.22 -2.05 2.28
CA SER A 83 0.01 -1.52 1.69
C SER A 83 -0.23 -0.29 0.82
N ASP A 84 -1.27 -0.28 0.00
CA ASP A 84 -1.60 0.87 -0.83
C ASP A 84 -1.94 2.09 0.03
N LEU A 85 -2.75 1.92 1.09
CA LEU A 85 -3.03 3.00 2.03
C LEU A 85 -1.76 3.49 2.73
N SER A 86 -0.93 2.58 3.23
CA SER A 86 0.31 2.92 3.91
C SER A 86 1.28 3.69 3.00
N HIS A 87 1.36 3.28 1.74
CA HIS A 87 2.17 3.95 0.72
C HIS A 87 1.61 5.33 0.37
N TRP A 88 0.29 5.44 0.16
CA TRP A 88 -0.40 6.71 -0.08
C TRP A 88 -0.12 7.71 1.06
N LEU A 89 -0.29 7.29 2.29
CA LEU A 89 -0.03 8.14 3.46
C LEU A 89 1.41 8.61 3.57
N SER A 90 2.37 7.87 2.99
CA SER A 90 3.78 8.27 3.00
C SER A 90 4.12 9.44 2.07
N TYR A 91 3.22 9.83 1.15
CA TYR A 91 3.46 11.00 0.30
C TYR A 91 3.48 12.30 1.12
N PRO A 92 4.35 13.27 0.73
CA PRO A 92 4.46 14.57 1.42
C PRO A 92 3.17 15.40 1.43
N SER A 93 2.26 15.18 0.45
CA SER A 93 0.94 15.81 0.40
C SER A 93 -0.04 15.24 1.41
N GLU A 94 0.26 14.08 1.98
CA GLU A 94 -0.55 13.36 2.95
C GLU A 94 0.10 13.46 4.35
N LEU A 95 0.42 12.33 4.99
CA LEU A 95 1.16 12.33 6.25
C LEU A 95 2.64 12.66 6.12
N GLY A 96 3.23 12.40 4.94
CA GLY A 96 4.67 12.46 4.72
C GLY A 96 5.46 11.35 5.40
N ARG A 97 4.79 10.37 6.01
CA ARG A 97 5.40 9.22 6.69
C ARG A 97 4.45 8.04 6.75
N VAL A 98 5.00 6.87 6.95
CA VAL A 98 4.22 5.66 7.20
C VAL A 98 3.55 5.76 8.58
N PRO A 99 2.27 5.37 8.71
CA PRO A 99 1.62 5.27 10.01
C PRO A 99 2.35 4.33 10.97
N ASP A 100 2.36 4.66 12.26
CA ASP A 100 2.93 3.79 13.30
C ASP A 100 2.05 2.57 13.55
N GLU A 101 0.73 2.75 13.40
CA GLU A 101 -0.24 1.67 13.45
C GLU A 101 -1.31 1.84 12.38
N ILE A 102 -1.72 0.71 11.82
CA ILE A 102 -2.83 0.59 10.87
C ILE A 102 -3.62 -0.66 11.22
N GLN A 103 -4.94 -0.58 11.25
CA GLN A 103 -5.82 -1.68 11.64
C GLN A 103 -7.02 -1.75 10.71
N LEU A 104 -7.30 -2.94 10.16
CA LEU A 104 -8.54 -3.19 9.44
C LEU A 104 -9.72 -3.11 10.41
N MET A 105 -10.72 -2.32 10.07
CA MET A 105 -11.93 -2.14 10.86
C MET A 105 -13.15 -2.82 10.24
N ASP A 106 -13.25 -2.76 8.90
CA ASP A 106 -14.37 -3.38 8.19
C ASP A 106 -14.06 -3.58 6.70
N THR A 107 -14.89 -4.38 6.02
CA THR A 107 -14.82 -4.60 4.57
C THR A 107 -16.22 -4.43 3.99
N PHE A 108 -16.32 -3.62 2.94
CA PHE A 108 -17.58 -3.32 2.28
C PHE A 108 -17.55 -3.78 0.83
N THR A 109 -18.60 -4.46 0.40
CA THR A 109 -18.78 -4.81 -1.01
C THR A 109 -19.72 -3.79 -1.65
N VAL A 110 -19.26 -3.16 -2.71
CA VAL A 110 -20.06 -2.20 -3.50
C VAL A 110 -20.20 -2.71 -4.91
N ASP A 111 -21.38 -2.58 -5.48
CA ASP A 111 -21.59 -2.81 -6.91
C ASP A 111 -21.12 -1.55 -7.65
N ASP A 112 -19.89 -1.61 -8.19
CA ASP A 112 -19.32 -0.47 -8.92
C ASP A 112 -19.80 -0.51 -10.37
N ASN A 113 -20.57 0.49 -10.75
CA ASN A 113 -21.23 0.61 -12.05
C ASN A 113 -20.28 0.33 -13.22
N GLY A 114 -20.32 -0.89 -13.74
CA GLY A 114 -19.58 -1.34 -14.91
C GLY A 114 -18.43 -2.31 -14.65
N VAL A 115 -17.99 -2.50 -13.42
CA VAL A 115 -16.88 -3.41 -13.05
C VAL A 115 -17.37 -4.63 -12.27
N GLY A 116 -18.59 -4.58 -11.72
CA GLY A 116 -19.17 -5.62 -10.85
C GLY A 116 -18.85 -5.39 -9.36
N PRO A 117 -19.17 -6.37 -8.50
CA PRO A 117 -18.98 -6.23 -7.06
C PRO A 117 -17.50 -6.12 -6.71
N ALA A 118 -17.16 -5.04 -6.03
CA ALA A 118 -15.81 -4.70 -5.60
C ALA A 118 -15.72 -4.54 -4.08
N GLU A 119 -14.58 -4.84 -3.49
CA GLU A 119 -14.34 -4.74 -2.06
C GLU A 119 -13.55 -3.49 -1.71
N TYR A 120 -14.05 -2.76 -0.71
CA TYR A 120 -13.37 -1.65 -0.07
C TYR A 120 -12.99 -2.06 1.34
N PHE A 121 -11.78 -1.71 1.74
CA PHE A 121 -11.21 -2.00 3.06
C PHE A 121 -11.11 -0.71 3.85
N LEU A 122 -11.83 -0.65 4.97
CA LEU A 122 -11.80 0.47 5.89
C LEU A 122 -10.78 0.20 6.98
N PHE A 123 -9.80 1.04 7.06
CA PHE A 123 -8.77 1.02 8.09
C PHE A 123 -8.91 2.21 9.03
N ARG A 124 -8.44 2.04 10.26
CA ARG A 124 -8.00 3.16 11.06
C ARG A 124 -6.48 3.16 11.17
N PHE A 125 -5.89 4.33 11.22
CA PHE A 125 -4.46 4.50 11.34
C PHE A 125 -4.11 5.63 12.31
N ARG A 126 -2.90 5.60 12.87
CA ARG A 126 -2.39 6.66 13.73
C ARG A 126 -0.89 6.87 13.58
N VAL A 127 -0.44 8.07 14.02
CA VAL A 127 0.97 8.44 14.18
C VAL A 127 1.19 8.93 15.61
N SER A 128 2.34 8.59 16.20
CA SER A 128 2.63 8.84 17.62
C SER A 128 2.80 10.31 17.99
N GLU A 129 3.10 11.18 17.02
CA GLU A 129 3.31 12.61 17.25
C GLU A 129 2.66 13.43 16.13
N PRO A 130 1.33 13.54 16.12
CA PRO A 130 0.67 14.36 15.13
C PRO A 130 0.75 15.84 15.51
N HIS A 131 1.38 16.65 14.67
CA HIS A 131 1.37 18.11 14.86
C HIS A 131 -0.02 18.73 14.69
N TRP A 132 -0.98 17.97 14.16
CA TRP A 132 -2.26 18.44 13.65
C TRP A 132 -3.45 17.48 13.93
N ALA A 133 -3.20 16.30 14.47
CA ALA A 133 -4.29 15.36 14.77
C ALA A 133 -4.82 15.55 16.19
N ALA A 134 -6.09 15.22 16.36
CA ALA A 134 -6.75 15.19 17.65
C ALA A 134 -6.01 14.26 18.64
N LYS A 135 -6.20 14.53 19.89
CA LYS A 135 -5.42 14.07 21.05
C LYS A 135 -5.15 12.57 21.19
N ASP A 136 -5.88 11.70 20.50
CA ASP A 136 -5.72 10.24 20.56
C ASP A 136 -5.64 9.58 19.18
N GLY A 137 -5.55 10.39 18.19
CA GLY A 137 -4.90 10.23 16.92
C GLY A 137 -5.34 9.12 15.97
N TRP A 138 -6.44 8.39 16.19
CA TRP A 138 -6.96 7.49 15.17
C TRP A 138 -7.72 8.24 14.09
N MET A 139 -7.38 7.94 12.84
CA MET A 139 -7.96 8.54 11.64
C MET A 139 -8.46 7.42 10.71
N ALA A 140 -9.40 7.76 9.83
CA ALA A 140 -9.96 6.82 8.87
C ALA A 140 -9.20 6.85 7.55
N GLY A 141 -8.96 5.65 6.98
CA GLY A 141 -8.43 5.46 5.64
C GLY A 141 -9.14 4.33 4.92
N ILE A 142 -9.33 4.46 3.61
CA ILE A 142 -10.00 3.47 2.79
C ILE A 142 -9.14 3.16 1.59
N SER A 143 -9.05 1.88 1.23
CA SER A 143 -8.41 1.40 0.02
C SER A 143 -9.32 0.39 -0.69
N GLY A 144 -9.42 0.48 -1.99
CA GLY A 144 -10.29 -0.29 -2.87
C GLY A 144 -10.84 0.57 -4.00
N PRO A 145 -11.65 0.04 -4.89
CA PRO A 145 -12.13 -1.33 -4.97
C PRO A 145 -11.09 -2.29 -5.56
N PHE A 146 -11.10 -3.54 -5.09
CA PHE A 146 -10.34 -4.63 -5.69
C PHE A 146 -11.31 -5.64 -6.31
N GLU A 147 -10.95 -6.23 -7.45
CA GLU A 147 -11.77 -7.27 -8.07
C GLU A 147 -11.97 -8.45 -7.13
N ARG A 148 -13.22 -8.75 -6.82
CA ARG A 148 -13.59 -9.80 -5.89
C ARG A 148 -13.26 -11.21 -6.38
N ALA A 149 -13.33 -11.43 -7.69
CA ALA A 149 -13.12 -12.73 -8.33
C ALA A 149 -11.69 -12.95 -8.82
N GLY A 150 -10.86 -11.93 -8.83
CA GLY A 150 -9.63 -11.92 -9.60
C GLY A 150 -8.36 -12.11 -8.81
N GLY A 151 -8.37 -12.52 -7.60
CA GLY A 151 -7.12 -12.52 -6.85
C GLY A 151 -6.56 -11.09 -6.63
N PRO A 152 -5.35 -10.94 -6.13
CA PRO A 152 -4.78 -9.63 -5.88
C PRO A 152 -4.60 -8.85 -7.18
N THR A 153 -5.12 -7.62 -7.22
CA THR A 153 -4.98 -6.78 -8.40
C THR A 153 -3.53 -6.33 -8.57
N ALA A 154 -3.02 -6.40 -9.79
CA ALA A 154 -1.64 -6.10 -10.10
C ALA A 154 -1.22 -4.68 -9.81
N ASP A 155 -2.16 -3.79 -9.99
CA ASP A 155 -1.86 -2.37 -10.07
C ASP A 155 -2.37 -1.61 -8.85
N GLY A 156 -2.78 -2.33 -7.81
CA GLY A 156 -3.45 -1.72 -6.68
C GLY A 156 -4.64 -0.90 -7.18
N GLY A 157 -5.35 -1.45 -8.15
CA GLY A 157 -6.28 -0.74 -9.03
C GLY A 157 -7.51 -0.20 -8.34
N GLY A 158 -7.36 0.25 -7.13
CA GLY A 158 -8.41 0.85 -6.37
C GLY A 158 -8.16 2.31 -6.08
N ASN A 159 -9.18 2.92 -5.58
CA ASN A 159 -9.11 4.26 -5.02
C ASN A 159 -8.64 4.16 -3.57
N THR A 160 -7.60 4.88 -3.23
CA THR A 160 -7.08 4.95 -1.87
C THR A 160 -7.30 6.37 -1.34
N PHE A 161 -7.90 6.46 -0.17
CA PHE A 161 -8.20 7.74 0.48
C PHE A 161 -7.73 7.72 1.92
N SER A 162 -7.10 8.80 2.34
CA SER A 162 -7.02 9.13 3.75
C SER A 162 -7.99 10.29 4.05
N ARG A 163 -8.74 10.13 5.11
CA ARG A 163 -9.47 11.25 5.69
C ARG A 163 -8.82 11.54 7.02
N PHE A 164 -8.24 12.72 7.14
CA PHE A 164 -7.70 13.21 8.42
C PHE A 164 -8.82 13.57 9.40
N GLU A 165 -9.86 12.74 9.38
CA GLU A 165 -11.02 12.85 10.24
C GLU A 165 -10.83 11.89 11.42
N THR A 166 -11.13 12.38 12.62
CA THR A 166 -11.01 11.60 13.84
C THR A 166 -11.94 10.39 13.78
N TRP A 167 -11.38 9.20 14.03
CA TRP A 167 -12.09 7.93 13.95
C TRP A 167 -13.36 7.90 14.83
N GLU A 168 -13.27 8.43 16.05
CA GLU A 168 -14.34 8.40 17.05
C GLU A 168 -15.57 9.24 16.67
N ASN A 169 -15.46 10.11 15.68
CA ASN A 169 -16.55 11.01 15.26
C ASN A 169 -17.65 10.30 14.47
N LYS A 170 -17.39 9.11 13.97
CA LYS A 170 -18.30 8.37 13.08
C LYS A 170 -18.22 6.86 13.35
N THR A 171 -19.31 6.19 13.02
CA THR A 171 -19.33 4.73 12.92
C THR A 171 -18.59 4.25 11.65
N PRO A 172 -18.15 2.98 11.55
CA PRO A 172 -17.52 2.44 10.35
C PRO A 172 -18.32 2.70 9.07
N ILE A 173 -19.62 2.48 9.09
CA ILE A 173 -20.48 2.71 7.93
C ILE A 173 -20.55 4.20 7.53
N GLU A 174 -20.54 5.12 8.48
CA GLU A 174 -20.54 6.56 8.20
C GLU A 174 -19.20 7.03 7.62
N HIS A 175 -18.07 6.50 8.10
CA HIS A 175 -16.76 6.73 7.48
C HIS A 175 -16.73 6.26 6.03
N PHE A 176 -17.23 5.05 5.79
CA PHE A 176 -17.31 4.47 4.47
C PHE A 176 -18.21 5.29 3.53
N GLN A 177 -19.44 5.63 3.97
CA GLN A 177 -20.37 6.46 3.19
C GLN A 177 -19.78 7.85 2.85
N SER A 178 -19.06 8.43 3.80
CA SER A 178 -18.35 9.69 3.55
C SER A 178 -17.29 9.59 2.46
N ALA A 179 -16.57 8.46 2.39
CA ALA A 179 -15.58 8.23 1.34
C ALA A 179 -16.22 7.97 -0.02
N LEU A 180 -17.31 7.21 -0.07
CA LEU A 180 -18.07 7.01 -1.31
C LEU A 180 -18.60 8.34 -1.87
N ASN A 181 -19.11 9.22 -1.03
CA ASN A 181 -19.59 10.54 -1.47
C ASN A 181 -18.46 11.36 -2.11
N VAL A 182 -17.25 11.31 -1.56
CA VAL A 182 -16.07 11.99 -2.15
C VAL A 182 -15.70 11.36 -3.49
N LEU A 183 -15.70 10.04 -3.58
CA LEU A 183 -15.41 9.31 -4.82
C LEU A 183 -16.42 9.68 -5.92
N ASP A 184 -17.71 9.71 -5.58
CA ASP A 184 -18.76 10.08 -6.53
C ASP A 184 -18.67 11.54 -6.99
N GLU A 185 -18.25 12.43 -6.11
CA GLU A 185 -18.01 13.82 -6.45
C GLU A 185 -16.79 13.95 -7.38
N TRP A 186 -15.71 13.24 -7.08
CA TRP A 186 -14.49 13.25 -7.89
C TRP A 186 -14.73 12.69 -9.30
N ARG A 187 -15.50 11.59 -9.44
CA ARG A 187 -15.91 11.03 -10.73
C ARG A 187 -16.77 12.00 -11.53
N ARG A 188 -17.71 12.71 -10.87
CA ARG A 188 -18.55 13.71 -11.54
C ARG A 188 -17.75 14.92 -12.09
N GLN A 189 -16.60 15.21 -11.51
CA GLN A 189 -15.71 16.28 -11.97
C GLN A 189 -14.83 15.86 -13.15
N GLY A 190 -14.94 14.63 -13.64
CA GLY A 190 -14.23 14.14 -14.81
C GLY A 190 -12.76 13.79 -14.59
N HIS A 191 -12.42 13.51 -13.37
CA HIS A 191 -11.10 12.98 -13.02
C HIS A 191 -11.13 11.43 -13.11
N GLU A 192 -11.27 10.90 -14.33
CA GLU A 192 -11.11 9.47 -14.63
C GLU A 192 -9.65 9.10 -14.86
#